data_bb5eff982d0104e30473b4e44428e202
#
_entry.id   bb5eff982d0104e30473b4e44428e202
#
_cell.length_a   1.000
_cell.length_b   1.000
_cell.length_c   1.000
_cell.angle_alpha   90.00
_cell.angle_beta   90.00
_cell.angle_gamma   90.00
#
_symmetry.space_group_name_H-M   'P 1'
#
loop_
_entity.id
_entity.type
_entity.pdbx_description
1 polymer ?
#
loop_
_entity_poly.entity_id
_entity_poly.type
_entity_poly.pdbx_seq_one_letter_code
_entity_poly.pdbx_strand_id
1 'polypeptide(L)'
;MPHMANTQTNDFSKGSVAGNILRLALPMTVAQLINVLYSVVDRMYIGRLPDAAGNALTGLGLTFPILSIVTAFANLFGMGGSPLFSIQRGKGDRDRAQVILGNTFALLVGTGVALTVVLLVLKRPLLYAFGASDATYPYADGYLTIYLLGSVFVMISLGMNQFINAQGFGRTGMLTVLIGAVTNILLDPVFIFVLGMGVQGAALATILSQFLSAVWAVSFLRGKKALIRLEWGSMRLQPKLVWQIVSLGFSSFVMAITNSIVQVACNSTLQSFGGDLYVGVMTIINSVREVVSTPINGVTSAAQPVMGFNYGAQEYRRVRSGIVFTTIVCVVYTTAVWLLLFLFPRFFIGLFTGEEALREAAVPSMHIYFFGFFMMSLQMAGQSAAVALGRSKQAVFFSLFRKVIIVTPLTLLLPHLFGLGVNGVFLAEPISNFIGGGACYITMLLTIWREMNRKEKAKLSGEAPQ
;
A
#
# COMPACT_ATOMS: atom_id res chain seq x y z
N MET A 1 -26.86 29.76 -5.03
CA MET A 1 -25.48 29.85 -5.54
C MET A 1 -24.42 29.47 -4.50
N PRO A 2 -24.36 28.22 -3.98
CA PRO A 2 -23.22 27.74 -3.17
C PRO A 2 -22.41 26.64 -3.84
N HIS A 3 -22.63 26.31 -5.13
CA HIS A 3 -22.01 25.18 -5.78
C HIS A 3 -20.69 25.46 -6.55
N MET A 4 -20.32 26.73 -6.74
CA MET A 4 -19.08 27.07 -7.48
C MET A 4 -17.80 27.10 -6.63
N ALA A 5 -17.92 27.22 -5.29
CA ALA A 5 -16.74 27.31 -4.41
C ALA A 5 -15.95 25.98 -4.28
N ASN A 6 -16.57 24.83 -4.55
CA ASN A 6 -15.96 23.52 -4.29
C ASN A 6 -15.22 22.92 -5.51
N THR A 7 -15.46 23.42 -6.72
CA THR A 7 -14.77 22.97 -7.94
C THR A 7 -13.36 23.56 -8.09
N GLN A 8 -13.14 24.78 -7.58
CA GLN A 8 -11.80 25.40 -7.60
C GLN A 8 -10.79 24.73 -6.67
N THR A 9 -11.26 24.06 -5.60
CA THR A 9 -10.39 23.45 -4.60
C THR A 9 -9.79 22.09 -5.03
N ASN A 10 -10.32 21.45 -6.08
CA ASN A 10 -9.85 20.15 -6.59
C ASN A 10 -9.08 20.25 -7.91
N ASP A 11 -8.80 21.47 -8.36
CA ASP A 11 -7.94 21.75 -9.49
C ASP A 11 -6.48 21.86 -9.02
N PHE A 12 -5.69 20.83 -9.30
CA PHE A 12 -4.30 20.76 -8.87
C PHE A 12 -3.36 21.68 -9.64
N SER A 13 -3.84 22.38 -10.68
CA SER A 13 -3.08 23.45 -11.35
C SER A 13 -3.05 24.73 -10.53
N LYS A 14 -3.98 24.90 -9.58
CA LYS A 14 -4.13 26.09 -8.76
C LYS A 14 -3.56 25.93 -7.36
N GLY A 15 -3.27 27.04 -6.70
CA GLY A 15 -2.70 27.06 -5.35
C GLY A 15 -1.28 26.50 -5.26
N SER A 16 -0.76 26.31 -4.05
CA SER A 16 0.57 25.71 -3.85
C SER A 16 0.53 24.19 -4.04
N VAL A 17 1.57 23.64 -4.67
CA VAL A 17 1.71 22.20 -4.87
C VAL A 17 1.80 21.48 -3.51
N ALA A 18 2.55 22.05 -2.57
CA ALA A 18 2.66 21.55 -1.21
C ALA A 18 1.29 21.47 -0.52
N GLY A 19 0.47 22.53 -0.62
CA GLY A 19 -0.88 22.54 -0.06
C GLY A 19 -1.79 21.47 -0.68
N ASN A 20 -1.70 21.27 -2.00
CA ASN A 20 -2.46 20.25 -2.69
C ASN A 20 -2.06 18.83 -2.23
N ILE A 21 -0.76 18.58 -2.07
CA ILE A 21 -0.26 17.27 -1.58
C ILE A 21 -0.69 17.06 -0.11
N LEU A 22 -0.46 18.02 0.79
CA LEU A 22 -0.81 17.88 2.20
C LEU A 22 -2.31 17.70 2.44
N ARG A 23 -3.14 18.38 1.65
CA ARG A 23 -4.61 18.24 1.72
C ARG A 23 -5.09 16.83 1.40
N LEU A 24 -4.38 16.08 0.56
CA LEU A 24 -4.62 14.67 0.30
C LEU A 24 -3.89 13.76 1.30
N ALA A 25 -2.63 14.08 1.62
CA ALA A 25 -1.77 13.26 2.45
C ALA A 25 -2.31 13.06 3.85
N LEU A 26 -2.81 14.14 4.50
CA LEU A 26 -3.36 14.04 5.86
C LEU A 26 -4.53 13.06 5.96
N PRO A 27 -5.62 13.19 5.16
CA PRO A 27 -6.70 12.20 5.20
C PRO A 27 -6.25 10.78 4.82
N MET A 28 -5.37 10.64 3.83
CA MET A 28 -4.86 9.33 3.40
C MET A 28 -4.03 8.65 4.50
N THR A 29 -3.20 9.40 5.20
CA THR A 29 -2.42 8.89 6.33
C THR A 29 -3.33 8.46 7.48
N VAL A 30 -4.32 9.28 7.83
CA VAL A 30 -5.32 8.94 8.86
C VAL A 30 -6.08 7.68 8.47
N ALA A 31 -6.50 7.54 7.21
CA ALA A 31 -7.16 6.34 6.70
C ALA A 31 -6.30 5.08 6.87
N GLN A 32 -5.00 5.16 6.57
CA GLN A 32 -4.08 4.03 6.74
C GLN A 32 -3.86 3.68 8.22
N LEU A 33 -3.76 4.67 9.11
CA LEU A 33 -3.68 4.42 10.55
C LEU A 33 -4.95 3.75 11.09
N ILE A 34 -6.12 4.18 10.63
CA ILE A 34 -7.41 3.53 10.98
C ILE A 34 -7.41 2.07 10.50
N ASN A 35 -6.89 1.78 9.31
CA ASN A 35 -6.76 0.43 8.78
C ASN A 35 -5.88 -0.47 9.68
N VAL A 36 -4.75 0.05 10.15
CA VAL A 36 -3.87 -0.68 11.08
C VAL A 36 -4.60 -0.96 12.39
N LEU A 37 -5.28 0.06 12.94
CA LEU A 37 -6.02 -0.06 14.20
C LEU A 37 -7.13 -1.12 14.12
N TYR A 38 -7.96 -1.08 13.07
CA TYR A 38 -9.04 -2.04 12.97
C TYR A 38 -8.52 -3.49 12.80
N SER A 39 -7.43 -3.69 12.08
CA SER A 39 -6.81 -5.00 11.94
C SER A 39 -6.29 -5.56 13.27
N VAL A 40 -5.83 -4.69 14.17
CA VAL A 40 -5.43 -5.09 15.53
C VAL A 40 -6.67 -5.47 16.36
N VAL A 41 -7.73 -4.66 16.30
CA VAL A 41 -8.98 -4.89 17.05
C VAL A 41 -9.65 -6.20 16.63
N ASP A 42 -9.73 -6.49 15.33
CA ASP A 42 -10.27 -7.73 14.79
C ASP A 42 -9.53 -8.97 15.36
N ARG A 43 -8.19 -8.94 15.35
CA ARG A 43 -7.38 -10.02 15.97
C ARG A 43 -7.60 -10.14 17.48
N MET A 44 -7.80 -9.03 18.18
CA MET A 44 -8.09 -9.03 19.61
C MET A 44 -9.43 -9.69 19.92
N TYR A 45 -10.45 -9.50 19.09
CA TYR A 45 -11.73 -10.17 19.27
C TYR A 45 -11.61 -11.68 19.01
N ILE A 46 -10.95 -12.11 17.94
CA ILE A 46 -10.72 -13.51 17.62
C ILE A 46 -9.89 -14.21 18.71
N GLY A 47 -8.88 -13.53 19.25
CA GLY A 47 -8.05 -14.02 20.35
C GLY A 47 -8.77 -14.18 21.70
N ARG A 48 -10.03 -13.70 21.81
CA ARG A 48 -10.88 -13.87 23.00
C ARG A 48 -11.98 -14.92 22.82
N LEU A 49 -11.94 -15.69 21.75
CA LEU A 49 -12.90 -16.78 21.54
C LEU A 49 -12.77 -17.83 22.66
N PRO A 50 -13.87 -18.23 23.31
CA PRO A 50 -13.87 -19.30 24.30
C PRO A 50 -13.40 -20.63 23.63
N ASP A 51 -12.60 -21.40 24.33
CA ASP A 51 -12.18 -22.79 24.02
C ASP A 51 -11.44 -23.02 22.69
N ALA A 52 -11.28 -22.01 21.82
CA ALA A 52 -10.73 -22.18 20.48
C ALA A 52 -9.75 -21.08 20.03
N ALA A 53 -9.40 -20.11 20.90
CA ALA A 53 -8.63 -18.91 20.55
C ALA A 53 -7.31 -19.23 19.82
N GLY A 54 -6.54 -20.20 20.27
CA GLY A 54 -5.28 -20.60 19.66
C GLY A 54 -5.43 -21.14 18.24
N ASN A 55 -6.35 -22.10 18.06
CA ASN A 55 -6.63 -22.71 16.75
C ASN A 55 -7.30 -21.71 15.79
N ALA A 56 -8.15 -20.83 16.31
CA ALA A 56 -8.82 -19.78 15.55
C ALA A 56 -7.82 -18.73 15.03
N LEU A 57 -6.94 -18.24 15.90
CA LEU A 57 -5.89 -17.29 15.51
C LEU A 57 -4.90 -17.90 14.51
N THR A 58 -4.49 -19.15 14.74
CA THR A 58 -3.63 -19.89 13.81
C THR A 58 -4.33 -20.08 12.47
N GLY A 59 -5.59 -20.53 12.49
CA GLY A 59 -6.41 -20.69 11.28
C GLY A 59 -6.55 -19.39 10.51
N LEU A 60 -6.83 -18.28 11.19
CA LEU A 60 -6.87 -16.94 10.56
C LEU A 60 -5.51 -16.57 9.93
N GLY A 61 -4.40 -16.80 10.65
CA GLY A 61 -3.06 -16.55 10.16
C GLY A 61 -2.75 -17.25 8.83
N LEU A 62 -3.24 -18.48 8.66
CA LEU A 62 -3.07 -19.27 7.44
C LEU A 62 -3.84 -18.70 6.24
N THR A 63 -4.86 -17.88 6.47
CA THR A 63 -5.61 -17.24 5.37
C THR A 63 -4.90 -16.00 4.81
N PHE A 64 -4.01 -15.34 5.57
CA PHE A 64 -3.39 -14.07 5.17
C PHE A 64 -2.70 -14.09 3.80
N PRO A 65 -1.96 -15.11 3.39
CA PRO A 65 -1.37 -15.16 2.06
C PRO A 65 -2.45 -15.06 0.96
N ILE A 66 -3.60 -15.72 1.15
CA ILE A 66 -4.70 -15.71 0.17
C ILE A 66 -5.39 -14.34 0.17
N LEU A 67 -5.63 -13.74 1.33
CA LEU A 67 -6.18 -12.38 1.46
C LEU A 67 -5.26 -11.35 0.79
N SER A 68 -3.94 -11.54 0.93
CA SER A 68 -2.92 -10.68 0.30
C SER A 68 -2.96 -10.75 -1.23
N ILE A 69 -3.31 -11.90 -1.81
CA ILE A 69 -3.51 -12.01 -3.26
C ILE A 69 -4.67 -11.11 -3.72
N VAL A 70 -5.81 -11.15 -3.02
CA VAL A 70 -6.99 -10.31 -3.34
C VAL A 70 -6.62 -8.82 -3.28
N THR A 71 -5.96 -8.40 -2.21
CA THR A 71 -5.54 -7.00 -2.05
C THR A 71 -4.46 -6.58 -3.04
N ALA A 72 -3.56 -7.49 -3.43
CA ALA A 72 -2.54 -7.23 -4.43
C ALA A 72 -3.16 -6.96 -5.81
N PHE A 73 -4.20 -7.71 -6.22
CA PHE A 73 -4.93 -7.44 -7.45
C PHE A 73 -5.77 -6.16 -7.38
N ALA A 74 -6.36 -5.84 -6.22
CA ALA A 74 -7.04 -4.56 -6.04
C ALA A 74 -6.08 -3.37 -6.25
N ASN A 75 -4.89 -3.46 -5.68
CA ASN A 75 -3.83 -2.46 -5.83
C ASN A 75 -3.25 -2.44 -7.26
N LEU A 76 -3.09 -3.60 -7.90
CA LEU A 76 -2.66 -3.70 -9.31
C LEU A 76 -3.51 -2.79 -10.22
N PHE A 77 -4.82 -2.90 -10.13
CA PHE A 77 -5.70 -2.11 -10.97
C PHE A 77 -5.92 -0.70 -10.46
N GLY A 78 -6.11 -0.51 -9.15
CA GLY A 78 -6.34 0.80 -8.54
C GLY A 78 -5.13 1.74 -8.69
N MET A 79 -3.95 1.28 -8.30
CA MET A 79 -2.70 2.05 -8.40
C MET A 79 -2.14 2.11 -9.83
N GLY A 80 -2.55 1.21 -10.72
CA GLY A 80 -2.22 1.27 -12.14
C GLY A 80 -3.08 2.27 -12.90
N GLY A 81 -4.39 2.30 -12.62
CA GLY A 81 -5.35 3.17 -13.31
C GLY A 81 -5.33 4.63 -12.83
N SER A 82 -5.19 4.84 -11.53
CA SER A 82 -5.27 6.17 -10.91
C SER A 82 -4.24 7.20 -11.43
N PRO A 83 -2.95 6.89 -11.66
CA PRO A 83 -2.01 7.83 -12.25
C PRO A 83 -2.35 8.16 -13.71
N LEU A 84 -2.74 7.15 -14.51
CA LEU A 84 -3.18 7.37 -15.89
C LEU A 84 -4.40 8.28 -15.96
N PHE A 85 -5.37 8.05 -15.08
CA PHE A 85 -6.55 8.90 -14.90
C PHE A 85 -6.15 10.35 -14.57
N SER A 86 -5.22 10.53 -13.63
CA SER A 86 -4.78 11.86 -13.21
C SER A 86 -4.09 12.63 -14.35
N ILE A 87 -3.28 11.95 -15.16
CA ILE A 87 -2.63 12.53 -16.36
C ILE A 87 -3.68 12.98 -17.37
N GLN A 88 -4.68 12.12 -17.70
CA GLN A 88 -5.71 12.50 -18.67
C GLN A 88 -6.61 13.62 -18.16
N ARG A 89 -6.92 13.60 -16.86
CA ARG A 89 -7.63 14.72 -16.22
C ARG A 89 -6.84 16.04 -16.33
N GLY A 90 -5.52 15.99 -16.16
CA GLY A 90 -4.64 17.14 -16.33
C GLY A 90 -4.60 17.66 -17.77
N LYS A 91 -4.67 16.76 -18.77
CA LYS A 91 -4.80 17.12 -20.19
C LYS A 91 -6.15 17.75 -20.57
N GLY A 92 -7.14 17.68 -19.68
CA GLY A 92 -8.52 18.07 -19.96
C GLY A 92 -9.32 17.03 -20.73
N ASP A 93 -8.73 15.86 -21.02
CA ASP A 93 -9.38 14.77 -21.73
C ASP A 93 -10.29 13.96 -20.77
N ARG A 94 -11.50 14.49 -20.56
CA ARG A 94 -12.49 13.89 -19.65
C ARG A 94 -12.96 12.53 -20.11
N ASP A 95 -13.17 12.34 -21.41
CA ASP A 95 -13.67 11.10 -21.97
C ASP A 95 -12.66 9.98 -21.77
N ARG A 96 -11.39 10.25 -22.05
CA ARG A 96 -10.33 9.29 -21.82
C ARG A 96 -10.15 8.95 -20.33
N ALA A 97 -10.22 9.93 -19.44
CA ALA A 97 -10.17 9.70 -18.00
C ALA A 97 -11.36 8.85 -17.52
N GLN A 98 -12.56 9.11 -18.04
CA GLN A 98 -13.76 8.31 -17.74
C GLN A 98 -13.65 6.85 -18.22
N VAL A 99 -13.10 6.63 -19.40
CA VAL A 99 -12.82 5.28 -19.91
C VAL A 99 -11.80 4.55 -19.04
N ILE A 100 -10.76 5.22 -18.53
CA ILE A 100 -9.81 4.62 -17.59
C ILE A 100 -10.49 4.20 -16.28
N LEU A 101 -11.33 5.07 -15.72
CA LEU A 101 -12.10 4.77 -14.51
C LEU A 101 -13.02 3.55 -14.72
N GLY A 102 -13.77 3.52 -15.83
CA GLY A 102 -14.68 2.42 -16.16
C GLY A 102 -13.96 1.10 -16.43
N ASN A 103 -12.86 1.12 -17.19
CA ASN A 103 -12.06 -0.08 -17.44
C ASN A 103 -11.46 -0.63 -16.15
N THR A 104 -10.95 0.24 -15.25
CA THR A 104 -10.41 -0.20 -13.95
C THR A 104 -11.50 -0.83 -13.09
N PHE A 105 -12.71 -0.23 -13.06
CA PHE A 105 -13.83 -0.82 -12.34
C PHE A 105 -14.22 -2.20 -12.89
N ALA A 106 -14.32 -2.34 -14.22
CA ALA A 106 -14.61 -3.62 -14.86
C ALA A 106 -13.54 -4.69 -14.57
N LEU A 107 -12.25 -4.30 -14.53
CA LEU A 107 -11.16 -5.19 -14.16
C LEU A 107 -11.25 -5.63 -12.69
N LEU A 108 -11.57 -4.73 -11.77
CA LEU A 108 -11.75 -5.06 -10.35
C LEU A 108 -12.89 -6.05 -10.15
N VAL A 109 -14.04 -5.81 -10.78
CA VAL A 109 -15.20 -6.71 -10.69
C VAL A 109 -14.91 -8.05 -11.35
N GLY A 110 -14.44 -8.04 -12.60
CA GLY A 110 -14.18 -9.27 -13.36
C GLY A 110 -13.12 -10.15 -12.72
N THR A 111 -11.99 -9.54 -12.31
CA THR A 111 -10.92 -10.28 -11.61
C THR A 111 -11.36 -10.71 -10.21
N GLY A 112 -12.15 -9.90 -9.51
CA GLY A 112 -12.71 -10.26 -8.20
C GLY A 112 -13.56 -11.53 -8.28
N VAL A 113 -14.49 -11.59 -9.26
CA VAL A 113 -15.30 -12.79 -9.51
C VAL A 113 -14.42 -13.98 -9.90
N ALA A 114 -13.46 -13.79 -10.81
CA ALA A 114 -12.55 -14.85 -11.22
C ALA A 114 -11.72 -15.39 -10.04
N LEU A 115 -11.15 -14.51 -9.20
CA LEU A 115 -10.41 -14.90 -8.00
C LEU A 115 -11.30 -15.63 -7.00
N THR A 116 -12.53 -15.17 -6.79
CA THR A 116 -13.49 -15.88 -5.93
C THR A 116 -13.64 -17.32 -6.37
N VAL A 117 -13.92 -17.57 -7.65
CA VAL A 117 -14.12 -18.92 -8.19
C VAL A 117 -12.85 -19.76 -8.06
N VAL A 118 -11.72 -19.24 -8.52
CA VAL A 118 -10.43 -19.94 -8.52
C VAL A 118 -10.00 -20.27 -7.09
N LEU A 119 -10.05 -19.29 -6.19
CA LEU A 119 -9.57 -19.46 -4.82
C LEU A 119 -10.52 -20.35 -3.99
N LEU A 120 -11.84 -20.33 -4.24
CA LEU A 120 -12.78 -21.27 -3.60
C LEU A 120 -12.49 -22.72 -4.01
N VAL A 121 -12.11 -22.98 -5.25
CA VAL A 121 -11.73 -24.32 -5.72
C VAL A 121 -10.38 -24.74 -5.12
N LEU A 122 -9.42 -23.80 -5.07
CA LEU A 122 -8.06 -24.08 -4.62
C LEU A 122 -7.84 -23.90 -3.10
N LYS A 123 -8.84 -23.41 -2.33
CA LYS A 123 -8.66 -23.08 -0.92
C LYS A 123 -8.12 -24.24 -0.08
N ARG A 124 -8.62 -25.46 -0.29
CA ARG A 124 -8.21 -26.63 0.47
C ARG A 124 -6.73 -26.97 0.26
N PRO A 125 -6.24 -27.24 -0.97
CA PRO A 125 -4.82 -27.49 -1.18
C PRO A 125 -3.93 -26.34 -0.75
N LEU A 126 -4.35 -25.07 -0.93
CA LEU A 126 -3.57 -23.91 -0.51
C LEU A 126 -3.45 -23.82 1.01
N LEU A 127 -4.53 -24.00 1.77
CA LEU A 127 -4.48 -23.96 3.23
C LEU A 127 -3.56 -25.07 3.80
N TYR A 128 -3.63 -26.28 3.29
CA TYR A 128 -2.70 -27.35 3.70
C TYR A 128 -1.25 -27.05 3.28
N ALA A 129 -1.04 -26.49 2.09
CA ALA A 129 0.29 -26.07 1.66
C ALA A 129 0.88 -24.95 2.54
N PHE A 130 0.03 -24.12 3.14
CA PHE A 130 0.44 -23.08 4.09
C PHE A 130 0.54 -23.56 5.54
N GLY A 131 0.34 -24.88 5.78
CA GLY A 131 0.56 -25.51 7.08
C GLY A 131 -0.71 -25.71 7.93
N ALA A 132 -1.89 -25.74 7.31
CA ALA A 132 -3.10 -26.10 8.02
C ALA A 132 -3.03 -27.55 8.52
N SER A 133 -3.43 -27.75 9.78
CA SER A 133 -3.69 -29.08 10.38
C SER A 133 -5.19 -29.35 10.39
N ASP A 134 -5.58 -30.59 10.63
CA ASP A 134 -7.00 -30.94 10.77
C ASP A 134 -7.70 -30.16 11.91
N ALA A 135 -6.96 -29.69 12.90
CA ALA A 135 -7.47 -28.88 14.00
C ALA A 135 -7.68 -27.40 13.60
N THR A 136 -6.83 -26.83 12.74
CA THR A 136 -6.88 -25.41 12.34
C THR A 136 -7.66 -25.20 11.05
N TYR A 137 -7.77 -26.23 10.20
CA TYR A 137 -8.45 -26.16 8.88
C TYR A 137 -9.90 -25.67 8.98
N PRO A 138 -10.77 -26.15 9.90
CA PRO A 138 -12.17 -25.70 9.96
C PRO A 138 -12.31 -24.20 10.20
N TYR A 139 -11.43 -23.61 11.00
CA TYR A 139 -11.41 -22.16 11.27
C TYR A 139 -10.94 -21.37 10.05
N ALA A 140 -9.84 -21.82 9.42
CA ALA A 140 -9.32 -21.21 8.22
C ALA A 140 -10.32 -21.29 7.05
N ASP A 141 -10.93 -22.46 6.84
CA ASP A 141 -11.90 -22.70 5.77
C ASP A 141 -13.17 -21.88 5.96
N GLY A 142 -13.70 -21.83 7.18
CA GLY A 142 -14.88 -21.07 7.52
C GLY A 142 -14.71 -19.58 7.28
N TYR A 143 -13.58 -19.01 7.73
CA TYR A 143 -13.25 -17.60 7.48
C TYR A 143 -13.06 -17.31 6.00
N LEU A 144 -12.20 -18.11 5.35
CA LEU A 144 -11.79 -17.88 3.97
C LEU A 144 -12.96 -18.00 2.99
N THR A 145 -13.88 -18.94 3.20
CA THR A 145 -15.06 -19.12 2.34
C THR A 145 -15.92 -17.85 2.31
N ILE A 146 -16.24 -17.28 3.46
CA ILE A 146 -17.05 -16.06 3.57
C ILE A 146 -16.30 -14.89 2.99
N TYR A 147 -15.01 -14.74 3.31
CA TYR A 147 -14.19 -13.65 2.78
C TYR A 147 -14.11 -13.67 1.25
N LEU A 148 -13.88 -14.85 0.65
CA LEU A 148 -13.76 -14.99 -0.81
C LEU A 148 -15.08 -14.65 -1.51
N LEU A 149 -16.24 -15.05 -0.98
CA LEU A 149 -17.54 -14.68 -1.54
C LEU A 149 -17.75 -13.16 -1.60
N GLY A 150 -17.14 -12.42 -0.67
CA GLY A 150 -17.21 -10.96 -0.64
C GLY A 150 -15.96 -10.25 -1.18
N SER A 151 -14.96 -10.97 -1.72
CA SER A 151 -13.69 -10.38 -2.17
C SER A 151 -13.84 -9.31 -3.25
N VAL A 152 -14.89 -9.39 -4.07
CA VAL A 152 -15.25 -8.37 -5.06
C VAL A 152 -15.46 -7.01 -4.38
N PHE A 153 -16.11 -6.96 -3.22
CA PHE A 153 -16.35 -5.71 -2.50
C PHE A 153 -15.05 -5.13 -1.94
N VAL A 154 -14.14 -5.99 -1.46
CA VAL A 154 -12.79 -5.59 -1.03
C VAL A 154 -12.04 -4.94 -2.19
N MET A 155 -12.06 -5.57 -3.37
CA MET A 155 -11.38 -5.06 -4.55
C MET A 155 -11.97 -3.73 -5.02
N ILE A 156 -13.30 -3.59 -5.06
CA ILE A 156 -13.97 -2.35 -5.44
C ILE A 156 -13.64 -1.24 -4.43
N SER A 157 -13.77 -1.51 -3.13
CA SER A 157 -13.50 -0.55 -2.07
C SER A 157 -12.07 0.02 -2.18
N LEU A 158 -11.07 -0.83 -2.24
CA LEU A 158 -9.67 -0.43 -2.32
C LEU A 158 -9.32 0.25 -3.64
N GLY A 159 -9.72 -0.37 -4.76
CA GLY A 159 -9.38 0.11 -6.10
C GLY A 159 -10.06 1.44 -6.45
N MET A 160 -11.35 1.57 -6.17
CA MET A 160 -12.10 2.80 -6.48
C MET A 160 -11.76 3.96 -5.56
N ASN A 161 -11.33 3.70 -4.34
CA ASN A 161 -10.85 4.74 -3.42
C ASN A 161 -9.64 5.51 -3.99
N GLN A 162 -8.80 4.85 -4.80
CA GLN A 162 -7.68 5.53 -5.49
C GLN A 162 -8.17 6.60 -6.46
N PHE A 163 -9.30 6.39 -7.14
CA PHE A 163 -9.89 7.37 -8.05
C PHE A 163 -10.61 8.52 -7.34
N ILE A 164 -11.16 8.28 -6.14
CA ILE A 164 -11.69 9.35 -5.28
C ILE A 164 -10.55 10.30 -4.89
N ASN A 165 -9.41 9.74 -4.45
CA ASN A 165 -8.22 10.51 -4.10
C ASN A 165 -7.62 11.22 -5.32
N ALA A 166 -7.59 10.56 -6.49
CA ALA A 166 -7.11 11.14 -7.75
C ALA A 166 -7.95 12.32 -8.25
N GLN A 167 -9.23 12.38 -7.85
CA GLN A 167 -10.09 13.54 -8.10
C GLN A 167 -9.92 14.68 -7.08
N GLY A 168 -9.06 14.51 -6.07
CA GLY A 168 -8.81 15.51 -5.04
C GLY A 168 -9.72 15.43 -3.81
N PHE A 169 -10.52 14.37 -3.70
CA PHE A 169 -11.47 14.19 -2.59
C PHE A 169 -10.88 13.32 -1.46
N GLY A 170 -9.70 13.67 -0.93
CA GLY A 170 -9.02 12.91 0.11
C GLY A 170 -9.86 12.65 1.37
N ARG A 171 -10.69 13.63 1.80
CA ARG A 171 -11.61 13.43 2.93
C ARG A 171 -12.67 12.37 2.62
N THR A 172 -13.20 12.33 1.41
CA THR A 172 -14.15 11.31 0.99
C THR A 172 -13.49 9.93 0.91
N GLY A 173 -12.24 9.87 0.42
CA GLY A 173 -11.44 8.66 0.42
C GLY A 173 -11.16 8.15 1.84
N MET A 174 -10.85 9.03 2.78
CA MET A 174 -10.73 8.68 4.21
C MET A 174 -12.04 8.14 4.77
N LEU A 175 -13.18 8.76 4.45
CA LEU A 175 -14.49 8.31 4.89
C LEU A 175 -14.83 6.91 4.37
N THR A 176 -14.39 6.53 3.15
CA THR A 176 -14.54 5.16 2.65
C THR A 176 -13.91 4.14 3.61
N VAL A 177 -12.69 4.42 4.07
CA VAL A 177 -11.98 3.54 5.01
C VAL A 177 -12.62 3.58 6.40
N LEU A 178 -12.99 4.77 6.87
CA LEU A 178 -13.61 4.95 8.19
C LEU A 178 -14.95 4.21 8.29
N ILE A 179 -15.81 4.28 7.26
CA ILE A 179 -17.08 3.53 7.22
C ILE A 179 -16.79 2.02 7.35
N GLY A 180 -15.84 1.49 6.61
CA GLY A 180 -15.44 0.09 6.73
C GLY A 180 -14.96 -0.26 8.13
N ALA A 181 -14.00 0.48 8.66
CA ALA A 181 -13.41 0.21 9.96
C ALA A 181 -14.43 0.31 11.12
N VAL A 182 -15.24 1.36 11.15
CA VAL A 182 -16.25 1.54 12.21
C VAL A 182 -17.31 0.44 12.12
N THR A 183 -17.79 0.15 10.92
CA THR A 183 -18.78 -0.94 10.72
C THR A 183 -18.22 -2.29 11.17
N ASN A 184 -16.97 -2.61 10.82
CA ASN A 184 -16.33 -3.85 11.22
C ASN A 184 -16.21 -3.95 12.75
N ILE A 185 -15.65 -2.93 13.42
CA ILE A 185 -15.49 -2.89 14.89
C ILE A 185 -16.82 -3.06 15.62
N LEU A 186 -17.92 -2.52 15.05
CA LEU A 186 -19.25 -2.64 15.66
C LEU A 186 -19.90 -4.00 15.39
N LEU A 187 -19.69 -4.59 14.20
CA LEU A 187 -20.29 -5.86 13.83
C LEU A 187 -19.53 -7.08 14.37
N ASP A 188 -18.23 -6.98 14.55
CA ASP A 188 -17.40 -8.07 15.08
C ASP A 188 -17.94 -8.64 16.41
N PRO A 189 -18.14 -7.85 17.48
CA PRO A 189 -18.64 -8.41 18.73
C PRO A 189 -20.04 -8.97 18.60
N VAL A 190 -20.87 -8.44 17.72
CA VAL A 190 -22.23 -8.95 17.48
C VAL A 190 -22.18 -10.32 16.83
N PHE A 191 -21.43 -10.48 15.74
CA PHE A 191 -21.39 -11.74 15.02
C PHE A 191 -20.52 -12.79 15.74
N ILE A 192 -19.41 -12.38 16.31
CA ILE A 192 -18.48 -13.30 16.99
C ILE A 192 -19.08 -13.84 18.27
N PHE A 193 -19.60 -12.96 19.16
CA PHE A 193 -20.00 -13.32 20.53
C PHE A 193 -21.51 -13.42 20.69
N VAL A 194 -22.29 -12.43 20.24
CA VAL A 194 -23.75 -12.43 20.46
C VAL A 194 -24.44 -13.49 19.62
N LEU A 195 -24.07 -13.61 18.33
CA LEU A 195 -24.60 -14.65 17.44
C LEU A 195 -23.80 -15.97 17.49
N GLY A 196 -22.68 -16.00 18.23
CA GLY A 196 -21.89 -17.20 18.42
C GLY A 196 -21.24 -17.76 17.16
N MET A 197 -21.06 -16.92 16.10
CA MET A 197 -20.51 -17.39 14.83
C MET A 197 -18.97 -17.54 14.85
N GLY A 198 -18.30 -17.08 15.90
CA GLY A 198 -16.84 -17.21 16.03
C GLY A 198 -16.09 -16.57 14.85
N VAL A 199 -15.13 -17.30 14.28
CA VAL A 199 -14.28 -16.83 13.18
C VAL A 199 -15.09 -16.52 11.90
N GLN A 200 -16.17 -17.25 11.64
CA GLN A 200 -17.07 -16.98 10.52
C GLN A 200 -17.78 -15.65 10.70
N GLY A 201 -18.11 -15.27 11.94
CA GLY A 201 -18.68 -13.98 12.28
C GLY A 201 -17.74 -12.81 11.95
N ALA A 202 -16.45 -12.94 12.27
CA ALA A 202 -15.42 -11.97 11.92
C ALA A 202 -15.31 -11.79 10.38
N ALA A 203 -15.31 -12.91 9.64
CA ALA A 203 -15.30 -12.83 8.17
C ALA A 203 -16.53 -12.11 7.62
N LEU A 204 -17.71 -12.41 8.16
CA LEU A 204 -18.97 -11.79 7.74
C LEU A 204 -18.98 -10.27 8.05
N ALA A 205 -18.54 -9.88 9.24
CA ALA A 205 -18.39 -8.47 9.61
C ALA A 205 -17.44 -7.73 8.67
N THR A 206 -16.30 -8.35 8.35
CA THR A 206 -15.33 -7.79 7.40
C THR A 206 -15.96 -7.59 6.02
N ILE A 207 -16.66 -8.57 5.48
CA ILE A 207 -17.25 -8.47 4.14
C ILE A 207 -18.40 -7.47 4.10
N LEU A 208 -19.27 -7.41 5.12
CA LEU A 208 -20.32 -6.42 5.19
C LEU A 208 -19.77 -4.99 5.31
N SER A 209 -18.72 -4.80 6.06
CA SER A 209 -18.03 -3.51 6.16
C SER A 209 -17.39 -3.08 4.84
N GLN A 210 -16.76 -4.02 4.12
CA GLN A 210 -16.21 -3.76 2.78
C GLN A 210 -17.30 -3.52 1.74
N PHE A 211 -18.43 -4.21 1.85
CA PHE A 211 -19.61 -3.94 1.01
C PHE A 211 -20.10 -2.50 1.18
N LEU A 212 -20.27 -2.03 2.42
CA LEU A 212 -20.68 -0.64 2.68
C LEU A 212 -19.64 0.37 2.18
N SER A 213 -18.35 0.10 2.34
CA SER A 213 -17.27 0.91 1.78
C SER A 213 -17.32 0.95 0.25
N ALA A 214 -17.56 -0.19 -0.40
CA ALA A 214 -17.68 -0.27 -1.85
C ALA A 214 -18.90 0.50 -2.36
N VAL A 215 -20.05 0.33 -1.70
CA VAL A 215 -21.29 1.06 -2.02
C VAL A 215 -21.07 2.57 -1.88
N TRP A 216 -20.43 3.02 -0.81
CA TRP A 216 -20.06 4.42 -0.61
C TRP A 216 -19.18 4.95 -1.74
N ALA A 217 -18.08 4.25 -2.05
CA ALA A 217 -17.13 4.65 -3.09
C ALA A 217 -17.80 4.73 -4.47
N VAL A 218 -18.57 3.70 -4.86
CA VAL A 218 -19.30 3.66 -6.15
C VAL A 218 -20.37 4.73 -6.21
N SER A 219 -21.15 4.92 -5.13
CA SER A 219 -22.19 5.94 -5.05
C SER A 219 -21.61 7.34 -5.20
N PHE A 220 -20.46 7.61 -4.58
CA PHE A 220 -19.74 8.87 -4.76
C PHE A 220 -19.29 9.06 -6.21
N LEU A 221 -18.64 8.05 -6.81
CA LEU A 221 -18.11 8.13 -8.19
C LEU A 221 -19.21 8.22 -9.24
N ARG A 222 -20.42 7.71 -8.98
CA ARG A 222 -21.60 7.88 -9.84
C ARG A 222 -22.36 9.18 -9.55
N GLY A 223 -22.15 9.76 -8.39
CA GLY A 223 -22.86 10.93 -7.91
C GLY A 223 -22.45 12.25 -8.60
N LYS A 224 -23.30 13.29 -8.39
CA LYS A 224 -23.07 14.63 -8.97
C LYS A 224 -21.83 15.35 -8.43
N LYS A 225 -21.27 14.90 -7.32
CA LYS A 225 -20.08 15.50 -6.67
C LYS A 225 -18.76 15.07 -7.32
N ALA A 226 -18.74 13.91 -7.98
CA ALA A 226 -17.56 13.45 -8.72
C ALA A 226 -17.29 14.34 -9.93
N LEU A 227 -16.03 14.72 -10.14
CA LEU A 227 -15.60 15.54 -11.30
C LEU A 227 -15.71 14.75 -12.61
N ILE A 228 -15.34 13.46 -12.54
CA ILE A 228 -15.45 12.48 -13.62
C ILE A 228 -16.21 11.30 -13.04
N ARG A 229 -17.35 10.99 -13.66
CA ARG A 229 -18.29 9.98 -13.14
C ARG A 229 -18.01 8.60 -13.72
N LEU A 230 -18.34 7.60 -12.94
CA LEU A 230 -18.36 6.21 -13.37
C LEU A 230 -19.67 5.96 -14.15
N GLU A 231 -19.56 5.73 -15.44
CA GLU A 231 -20.67 5.44 -16.33
C GLU A 231 -20.57 4.03 -16.93
N TRP A 232 -21.72 3.37 -17.15
CA TRP A 232 -21.76 2.01 -17.68
C TRP A 232 -21.10 1.89 -19.07
N GLY A 233 -21.27 2.89 -19.93
CA GLY A 233 -20.67 2.92 -21.27
C GLY A 233 -19.13 2.92 -21.28
N SER A 234 -18.51 3.39 -20.20
CA SER A 234 -17.06 3.44 -20.06
C SER A 234 -16.41 2.12 -19.60
N MET A 235 -17.22 1.11 -19.24
CA MET A 235 -16.74 -0.17 -18.70
C MET A 235 -16.31 -1.16 -19.81
N ARG A 236 -16.51 -0.84 -21.08
CA ARG A 236 -16.06 -1.69 -22.18
C ARG A 236 -14.54 -1.78 -22.20
N LEU A 237 -14.01 -2.97 -21.96
CA LEU A 237 -12.58 -3.21 -21.86
C LEU A 237 -11.87 -2.90 -23.18
N GLN A 238 -10.81 -2.10 -23.09
CA GLN A 238 -9.94 -1.76 -24.21
C GLN A 238 -8.57 -2.44 -23.98
N PRO A 239 -8.13 -3.44 -24.79
CA PRO A 239 -6.93 -4.24 -24.52
C PRO A 239 -5.66 -3.39 -24.33
N LYS A 240 -5.48 -2.35 -25.15
CA LYS A 240 -4.33 -1.43 -25.01
C LYS A 240 -4.33 -0.68 -23.68
N LEU A 241 -5.51 -0.24 -23.23
CA LEU A 241 -5.66 0.46 -21.96
C LEU A 241 -5.49 -0.49 -20.77
N VAL A 242 -6.08 -1.69 -20.86
CA VAL A 242 -5.89 -2.75 -19.85
C VAL A 242 -4.40 -3.04 -19.66
N TRP A 243 -3.66 -3.20 -20.76
CA TRP A 243 -2.20 -3.40 -20.69
C TRP A 243 -1.47 -2.24 -20.00
N GLN A 244 -1.86 -0.99 -20.28
CA GLN A 244 -1.27 0.17 -19.62
C GLN A 244 -1.54 0.19 -18.11
N ILE A 245 -2.80 -0.10 -17.70
CA ILE A 245 -3.20 -0.18 -16.29
C ILE A 245 -2.40 -1.28 -15.59
N VAL A 246 -2.42 -2.50 -16.13
CA VAL A 246 -1.71 -3.65 -15.56
C VAL A 246 -0.20 -3.37 -15.49
N SER A 247 0.40 -2.88 -16.57
CA SER A 247 1.84 -2.60 -16.65
C SER A 247 2.31 -1.57 -15.59
N LEU A 248 1.51 -0.54 -15.33
CA LEU A 248 1.85 0.46 -14.33
C LEU A 248 1.61 -0.05 -12.89
N GLY A 249 0.49 -0.73 -12.67
CA GLY A 249 0.17 -1.30 -11.36
C GLY A 249 1.01 -2.52 -11.00
N PHE A 250 1.63 -3.17 -11.98
CA PHE A 250 2.50 -4.32 -11.77
C PHE A 250 3.68 -4.02 -10.83
N SER A 251 4.12 -2.76 -10.77
CA SER A 251 5.15 -2.35 -9.81
C SER A 251 4.71 -2.53 -8.35
N SER A 252 3.46 -2.20 -8.03
CA SER A 252 2.91 -2.37 -6.68
C SER A 252 2.66 -3.84 -6.35
N PHE A 253 2.20 -4.61 -7.33
CA PHE A 253 2.00 -6.05 -7.22
C PHE A 253 3.33 -6.79 -6.97
N VAL A 254 4.35 -6.49 -7.76
CA VAL A 254 5.71 -7.04 -7.59
C VAL A 254 6.28 -6.65 -6.24
N MET A 255 6.09 -5.40 -5.79
CA MET A 255 6.58 -4.96 -4.49
C MET A 255 5.92 -5.74 -3.33
N ALA A 256 4.63 -6.05 -3.42
CA ALA A 256 3.94 -6.85 -2.42
C ALA A 256 4.49 -8.28 -2.34
N ILE A 257 4.65 -8.95 -3.48
CA ILE A 257 5.20 -10.31 -3.55
C ILE A 257 6.65 -10.33 -3.06
N THR A 258 7.47 -9.39 -3.51
CA THR A 258 8.89 -9.36 -3.12
C THR A 258 9.09 -9.05 -1.65
N ASN A 259 8.22 -8.26 -1.03
CA ASN A 259 8.23 -8.07 0.42
C ASN A 259 7.98 -9.39 1.16
N SER A 260 7.04 -10.21 0.69
CA SER A 260 6.77 -11.54 1.28
C SER A 260 7.96 -12.48 1.14
N ILE A 261 8.61 -12.51 -0.03
CA ILE A 261 9.82 -13.33 -0.26
C ILE A 261 10.95 -12.90 0.68
N VAL A 262 11.21 -11.60 0.81
CA VAL A 262 12.21 -11.07 1.73
C VAL A 262 11.89 -11.45 3.17
N GLN A 263 10.62 -11.35 3.58
CA GLN A 263 10.19 -11.71 4.93
C GLN A 263 10.47 -13.19 5.25
N VAL A 264 10.14 -14.09 4.30
CA VAL A 264 10.42 -15.51 4.45
C VAL A 264 11.94 -15.75 4.53
N ALA A 265 12.73 -15.17 3.64
CA ALA A 265 14.19 -15.29 3.65
C ALA A 265 14.79 -14.77 4.97
N CYS A 266 14.35 -13.60 5.46
CA CYS A 266 14.79 -13.05 6.75
C CYS A 266 14.46 -13.99 7.91
N ASN A 267 13.20 -14.43 8.01
CA ASN A 267 12.77 -15.28 9.11
C ASN A 267 13.50 -16.65 9.11
N SER A 268 13.63 -17.28 7.93
CA SER A 268 14.35 -18.57 7.81
C SER A 268 15.83 -18.43 8.18
N THR A 269 16.49 -17.36 7.75
CA THR A 269 17.89 -17.10 8.06
C THR A 269 18.06 -16.78 9.56
N LEU A 270 17.20 -15.93 10.13
CA LEU A 270 17.25 -15.63 11.57
C LEU A 270 16.99 -16.85 12.43
N GLN A 271 16.08 -17.72 12.01
CA GLN A 271 15.83 -19.00 12.70
C GLN A 271 17.09 -19.85 12.74
N SER A 272 17.84 -19.92 11.66
CA SER A 272 19.06 -20.73 11.56
C SER A 272 20.23 -20.17 12.41
N PHE A 273 20.36 -18.84 12.55
CA PHE A 273 21.48 -18.20 13.24
C PHE A 273 21.17 -17.75 14.67
N GLY A 274 19.92 -17.46 15.00
CA GLY A 274 19.55 -16.87 16.29
C GLY A 274 18.30 -17.47 16.94
N GLY A 275 17.67 -18.48 16.30
CA GLY A 275 16.50 -19.15 16.80
C GLY A 275 15.27 -18.25 16.91
N ASP A 276 14.27 -18.73 17.66
CA ASP A 276 12.97 -18.06 17.84
C ASP A 276 13.08 -16.63 18.39
N LEU A 277 14.08 -16.38 19.24
CA LEU A 277 14.31 -15.06 19.82
C LEU A 277 14.47 -13.99 18.74
N TYR A 278 15.33 -14.24 17.74
CA TYR A 278 15.60 -13.24 16.69
C TYR A 278 14.52 -13.18 15.61
N VAL A 279 13.74 -14.24 15.42
CA VAL A 279 12.49 -14.17 14.63
C VAL A 279 11.47 -13.26 15.34
N GLY A 280 11.37 -13.35 16.66
CA GLY A 280 10.59 -12.43 17.50
C GLY A 280 11.06 -10.98 17.39
N VAL A 281 12.37 -10.75 17.45
CA VAL A 281 12.98 -9.43 17.24
C VAL A 281 12.60 -8.85 15.87
N MET A 282 12.70 -9.63 14.79
CA MET A 282 12.32 -9.18 13.44
C MET A 282 10.83 -8.84 13.36
N THR A 283 9.98 -9.59 14.05
CA THR A 283 8.54 -9.32 14.10
C THR A 283 8.26 -7.96 14.74
N ILE A 284 8.93 -7.62 15.84
CA ILE A 284 8.83 -6.31 16.49
C ILE A 284 9.33 -5.21 15.54
N ILE A 285 10.52 -5.38 14.95
CA ILE A 285 11.11 -4.42 14.02
C ILE A 285 10.18 -4.16 12.81
N ASN A 286 9.58 -5.20 12.24
CA ASN A 286 8.62 -5.06 11.15
C ASN A 286 7.35 -4.32 11.59
N SER A 287 6.85 -4.56 12.79
CA SER A 287 5.69 -3.86 13.34
C SER A 287 5.98 -2.37 13.55
N VAL A 288 7.15 -2.04 14.10
CA VAL A 288 7.60 -0.63 14.20
C VAL A 288 7.72 -0.01 12.81
N ARG A 289 8.35 -0.71 11.85
CA ARG A 289 8.50 -0.25 10.47
C ARG A 289 7.17 0.03 9.79
N GLU A 290 6.18 -0.81 9.96
CA GLU A 290 4.85 -0.64 9.38
C GLU A 290 4.21 0.65 9.89
N VAL A 291 4.22 0.89 11.19
CA VAL A 291 3.67 2.10 11.80
C VAL A 291 4.40 3.36 11.31
N VAL A 292 5.73 3.37 11.37
CA VAL A 292 6.52 4.57 11.00
C VAL A 292 6.57 4.83 9.50
N SER A 293 6.31 3.83 8.65
CA SER A 293 6.24 4.01 7.20
C SER A 293 4.88 4.51 6.71
N THR A 294 3.83 4.40 7.52
CA THR A 294 2.47 4.80 7.15
C THR A 294 2.35 6.26 6.70
N PRO A 295 2.93 7.26 7.39
CA PRO A 295 2.88 8.65 6.93
C PRO A 295 3.61 8.89 5.60
N ILE A 296 4.72 8.19 5.36
CA ILE A 296 5.47 8.28 4.11
C ILE A 296 4.61 7.77 2.95
N ASN A 297 3.97 6.62 3.15
CA ASN A 297 3.05 6.04 2.17
C ASN A 297 1.87 6.99 1.88
N GLY A 298 1.34 7.66 2.90
CA GLY A 298 0.31 8.67 2.75
C GLY A 298 0.76 9.86 1.89
N VAL A 299 1.94 10.41 2.17
CA VAL A 299 2.51 11.55 1.41
C VAL A 299 2.84 11.16 -0.03
N THR A 300 3.52 10.03 -0.24
CA THR A 300 3.91 9.58 -1.59
C THR A 300 2.69 9.22 -2.45
N SER A 301 1.69 8.57 -1.88
CA SER A 301 0.43 8.25 -2.57
C SER A 301 -0.37 9.52 -2.91
N ALA A 302 -0.38 10.52 -2.04
CA ALA A 302 -1.02 11.80 -2.28
C ALA A 302 -0.31 12.65 -3.35
N ALA A 303 1.02 12.54 -3.42
CA ALA A 303 1.82 13.26 -4.40
C ALA A 303 1.59 12.75 -5.83
N GLN A 304 1.29 11.45 -6.01
CA GLN A 304 1.10 10.84 -7.34
C GLN A 304 0.00 11.53 -8.17
N PRO A 305 -1.24 11.68 -7.69
CA PRO A 305 -2.29 12.33 -8.47
C PRO A 305 -2.01 13.82 -8.73
N VAL A 306 -1.35 14.51 -7.79
CA VAL A 306 -0.99 15.93 -7.97
C VAL A 306 0.08 16.09 -9.04
N MET A 307 1.14 15.27 -9.00
CA MET A 307 2.20 15.30 -10.02
C MET A 307 1.69 14.83 -11.38
N GLY A 308 0.90 13.74 -11.43
CA GLY A 308 0.32 13.20 -12.66
C GLY A 308 -0.60 14.20 -13.35
N PHE A 309 -1.47 14.89 -12.60
CA PHE A 309 -2.33 15.94 -13.12
C PHE A 309 -1.50 17.10 -13.72
N ASN A 310 -0.53 17.63 -12.97
CA ASN A 310 0.30 18.73 -13.44
C ASN A 310 1.16 18.34 -14.66
N TYR A 311 1.60 17.06 -14.73
CA TYR A 311 2.27 16.54 -15.91
C TYR A 311 1.35 16.53 -17.14
N GLY A 312 0.10 16.06 -16.97
CA GLY A 312 -0.92 16.09 -18.02
C GLY A 312 -1.24 17.51 -18.48
N ALA A 313 -1.31 18.48 -17.55
CA ALA A 313 -1.55 19.88 -17.80
C ALA A 313 -0.31 20.63 -18.37
N GLN A 314 0.80 19.93 -18.59
CA GLN A 314 2.08 20.52 -19.06
C GLN A 314 2.66 21.58 -18.12
N GLU A 315 2.33 21.51 -16.83
CA GLU A 315 2.84 22.40 -15.78
C GLU A 315 4.11 21.79 -15.14
N TYR A 316 5.19 21.69 -15.92
CA TYR A 316 6.41 20.96 -15.57
C TYR A 316 7.13 21.51 -14.34
N ARG A 317 7.08 22.84 -14.13
CA ARG A 317 7.61 23.49 -12.91
C ARG A 317 6.89 22.98 -11.66
N ARG A 318 5.57 22.78 -11.74
CA ARG A 318 4.77 22.29 -10.63
C ARG A 318 5.04 20.79 -10.35
N VAL A 319 5.30 20.00 -11.38
CA VAL A 319 5.76 18.60 -11.21
C VAL A 319 7.06 18.56 -10.42
N ARG A 320 8.06 19.38 -10.81
CA ARG A 320 9.33 19.47 -10.08
C ARG A 320 9.14 19.91 -8.63
N SER A 321 8.31 20.93 -8.40
CA SER A 321 7.96 21.38 -7.04
C SER A 321 7.34 20.26 -6.22
N GLY A 322 6.50 19.41 -6.84
CA GLY A 322 5.92 18.22 -6.19
C GLY A 322 6.98 17.18 -5.81
N ILE A 323 7.93 16.91 -6.70
CA ILE A 323 9.06 15.99 -6.42
C ILE A 323 9.89 16.51 -5.25
N VAL A 324 10.30 17.78 -5.29
CA VAL A 324 11.12 18.40 -4.23
C VAL A 324 10.38 18.38 -2.90
N PHE A 325 9.12 18.82 -2.88
CA PHE A 325 8.32 18.84 -1.66
C PHE A 325 8.17 17.44 -1.05
N THR A 326 7.79 16.45 -1.86
CA THR A 326 7.66 15.06 -1.41
C THR A 326 8.97 14.53 -0.86
N THR A 327 10.10 14.79 -1.55
CA THR A 327 11.43 14.38 -1.09
C THR A 327 11.78 15.00 0.26
N ILE A 328 11.64 16.32 0.39
CA ILE A 328 11.98 17.05 1.63
C ILE A 328 11.12 16.53 2.79
N VAL A 329 9.80 16.43 2.62
CA VAL A 329 8.91 15.96 3.69
C VAL A 329 9.26 14.54 4.11
N CYS A 330 9.47 13.64 3.14
CA CYS A 330 9.83 12.26 3.44
C CYS A 330 11.19 12.15 4.13
N VAL A 331 12.21 12.88 3.65
CA VAL A 331 13.57 12.86 4.27
C VAL A 331 13.53 13.44 5.68
N VAL A 332 12.90 14.60 5.88
CA VAL A 332 12.78 15.23 7.20
C VAL A 332 12.05 14.32 8.18
N TYR A 333 10.92 13.76 7.77
CA TYR A 333 10.16 12.84 8.60
C TYR A 333 10.96 11.57 8.95
N THR A 334 11.55 10.91 7.96
CA THR A 334 12.31 9.66 8.21
C THR A 334 13.57 9.89 9.03
N THR A 335 14.21 11.04 8.87
CA THR A 335 15.36 11.42 9.71
C THR A 335 14.92 11.66 11.16
N ALA A 336 13.81 12.35 11.37
CA ALA A 336 13.26 12.56 12.70
C ALA A 336 12.85 11.22 13.36
N VAL A 337 12.18 10.34 12.62
CA VAL A 337 11.84 9.00 13.12
C VAL A 337 13.07 8.17 13.41
N TRP A 338 14.07 8.19 12.53
CA TRP A 338 15.33 7.49 12.76
C TRP A 338 16.02 7.96 14.05
N LEU A 339 16.07 9.28 14.29
CA LEU A 339 16.62 9.84 15.53
C LEU A 339 15.82 9.39 16.76
N LEU A 340 14.49 9.38 16.68
CA LEU A 340 13.63 8.92 17.78
C LEU A 340 13.85 7.43 18.09
N LEU A 341 13.91 6.58 17.06
CA LEU A 341 14.17 5.15 17.20
C LEU A 341 15.59 4.88 17.74
N PHE A 342 16.55 5.71 17.37
CA PHE A 342 17.93 5.62 17.86
C PHE A 342 18.06 6.05 19.33
N LEU A 343 17.41 7.15 19.73
CA LEU A 343 17.49 7.71 21.08
C LEU A 343 16.60 6.96 22.08
N PHE A 344 15.45 6.45 21.65
CA PHE A 344 14.44 5.83 22.52
C PHE A 344 14.01 4.42 22.05
N PRO A 345 14.94 3.50 21.70
CA PRO A 345 14.58 2.20 21.15
C PRO A 345 13.74 1.37 22.12
N ARG A 346 14.07 1.38 23.42
CA ARG A 346 13.35 0.65 24.46
C ARG A 346 11.88 1.05 24.59
N PHE A 347 11.57 2.34 24.35
CA PHE A 347 10.18 2.81 24.34
C PHE A 347 9.38 2.15 23.20
N PHE A 348 9.91 2.21 21.98
CA PHE A 348 9.21 1.65 20.80
C PHE A 348 9.10 0.13 20.88
N ILE A 349 10.12 -0.56 21.33
CA ILE A 349 10.10 -2.01 21.52
C ILE A 349 9.09 -2.38 22.62
N GLY A 350 9.07 -1.61 23.70
CA GLY A 350 8.16 -1.82 24.84
C GLY A 350 6.67 -1.68 24.51
N LEU A 351 6.31 -1.05 23.39
CA LEU A 351 4.93 -1.03 22.91
C LEU A 351 4.45 -2.39 22.40
N PHE A 352 5.39 -3.30 22.04
CA PHE A 352 5.08 -4.59 21.42
C PHE A 352 5.40 -5.79 22.30
N THR A 353 6.32 -5.66 23.28
CA THR A 353 6.69 -6.76 24.17
C THR A 353 7.00 -6.28 25.58
N GLY A 354 6.61 -7.10 26.56
CA GLY A 354 7.01 -6.98 27.97
C GLY A 354 8.21 -7.85 28.35
N GLU A 355 8.66 -8.75 27.46
CA GLU A 355 9.73 -9.72 27.71
C GLU A 355 11.11 -9.05 27.63
N GLU A 356 11.90 -9.09 28.72
CA GLU A 356 13.16 -8.37 28.81
C GLU A 356 14.24 -8.95 27.89
N ALA A 357 14.31 -10.28 27.76
CA ALA A 357 15.26 -10.93 26.85
C ALA A 357 15.06 -10.48 25.39
N LEU A 358 13.78 -10.38 24.97
CA LEU A 358 13.43 -9.92 23.63
C LEU A 358 13.73 -8.43 23.46
N ARG A 359 13.52 -7.60 24.50
CA ARG A 359 13.87 -6.19 24.49
C ARG A 359 15.36 -5.95 24.35
N GLU A 360 16.18 -6.66 25.12
CA GLU A 360 17.64 -6.52 25.06
C GLU A 360 18.21 -6.93 23.70
N ALA A 361 17.71 -8.01 23.10
CA ALA A 361 18.13 -8.44 21.77
C ALA A 361 17.63 -7.50 20.66
N ALA A 362 16.46 -6.87 20.84
CA ALA A 362 15.86 -6.00 19.84
C ALA A 362 16.54 -4.62 19.74
N VAL A 363 17.11 -4.08 20.82
CA VAL A 363 17.74 -2.75 20.81
C VAL A 363 18.88 -2.63 19.79
N PRO A 364 19.95 -3.47 19.83
CA PRO A 364 21.03 -3.40 18.85
C PRO A 364 20.53 -3.72 17.43
N SER A 365 19.64 -4.68 17.29
CA SER A 365 19.06 -5.05 16.00
C SER A 365 18.25 -3.91 15.37
N MET A 366 17.51 -3.14 16.17
CA MET A 366 16.77 -1.96 15.74
C MET A 366 17.71 -0.85 15.28
N HIS A 367 18.81 -0.60 15.99
CA HIS A 367 19.79 0.39 15.58
C HIS A 367 20.42 0.04 14.23
N ILE A 368 20.77 -1.23 14.01
CA ILE A 368 21.33 -1.69 12.73
C ILE A 368 20.29 -1.57 11.63
N TYR A 369 19.09 -2.10 11.84
CA TYR A 369 18.05 -2.18 10.81
C TYR A 369 17.57 -0.80 10.32
N PHE A 370 17.37 0.14 11.24
CA PHE A 370 16.92 1.49 10.91
C PHE A 370 18.07 2.45 10.56
N PHE A 371 19.32 2.01 10.59
CA PHE A 371 20.42 2.82 10.12
C PHE A 371 20.22 3.18 8.64
N GLY A 372 20.21 4.49 8.35
CA GLY A 372 19.95 4.95 6.98
C GLY A 372 18.48 4.85 6.54
N PHE A 373 17.52 4.76 7.45
CA PHE A 373 16.08 4.77 7.14
C PHE A 373 15.68 5.99 6.29
N PHE A 374 16.35 7.13 6.45
CA PHE A 374 16.18 8.32 5.63
C PHE A 374 16.53 8.09 4.14
N MET A 375 17.41 7.14 3.82
CA MET A 375 17.72 6.78 2.43
C MET A 375 16.58 6.03 1.74
N MET A 376 15.75 5.29 2.49
CA MET A 376 14.54 4.66 1.97
C MET A 376 13.56 5.70 1.42
N SER A 377 13.49 6.89 2.04
CA SER A 377 12.59 7.95 1.59
C SER A 377 12.94 8.47 0.20
N LEU A 378 14.20 8.47 -0.18
CA LEU A 378 14.65 8.85 -1.54
C LEU A 378 14.10 7.87 -2.59
N GLN A 379 14.11 6.56 -2.29
CA GLN A 379 13.48 5.58 -3.17
C GLN A 379 11.98 5.83 -3.28
N MET A 380 11.30 6.01 -2.15
CA MET A 380 9.84 6.20 -2.13
C MET A 380 9.43 7.45 -2.94
N ALA A 381 10.17 8.55 -2.78
CA ALA A 381 9.95 9.79 -3.56
C ALA A 381 10.24 9.59 -5.05
N GLY A 382 11.36 8.99 -5.41
CA GLY A 382 11.74 8.73 -6.81
C GLY A 382 10.76 7.77 -7.50
N GLN A 383 10.36 6.70 -6.83
CA GLN A 383 9.40 5.74 -7.36
C GLN A 383 7.99 6.34 -7.48
N SER A 384 7.56 7.16 -6.52
CA SER A 384 6.29 7.91 -6.58
C SER A 384 6.24 8.82 -7.79
N ALA A 385 7.33 9.53 -8.10
CA ALA A 385 7.44 10.35 -9.31
C ALA A 385 7.34 9.50 -10.59
N ALA A 386 8.02 8.34 -10.65
CA ALA A 386 7.96 7.45 -11.79
C ALA A 386 6.53 6.92 -12.03
N VAL A 387 5.84 6.49 -10.98
CA VAL A 387 4.44 6.04 -11.05
C VAL A 387 3.51 7.17 -11.48
N ALA A 388 3.66 8.35 -10.88
CA ALA A 388 2.84 9.53 -11.20
C ALA A 388 2.90 9.92 -12.68
N LEU A 389 4.05 9.75 -13.32
CA LEU A 389 4.28 10.07 -14.74
C LEU A 389 4.04 8.88 -15.69
N GLY A 390 3.51 7.76 -15.18
CA GLY A 390 3.20 6.59 -15.99
C GLY A 390 4.42 5.76 -16.44
N ARG A 391 5.57 5.89 -15.75
CA ARG A 391 6.82 5.20 -16.11
C ARG A 391 6.92 3.82 -15.45
N SER A 392 6.06 2.91 -15.91
CA SER A 392 5.94 1.55 -15.33
C SER A 392 7.26 0.78 -15.30
N LYS A 393 8.07 0.83 -16.36
CA LYS A 393 9.36 0.10 -16.45
C LYS A 393 10.32 0.53 -15.33
N GLN A 394 10.43 1.83 -15.06
CA GLN A 394 11.29 2.33 -13.99
C GLN A 394 10.75 1.92 -12.60
N ALA A 395 9.43 2.03 -12.40
CA ALA A 395 8.81 1.67 -11.13
C ALA A 395 8.99 0.18 -10.80
N VAL A 396 8.76 -0.71 -11.78
CA VAL A 396 8.97 -2.17 -11.62
C VAL A 396 10.44 -2.49 -11.39
N PHE A 397 11.34 -1.91 -12.20
CA PHE A 397 12.77 -2.17 -12.09
C PHE A 397 13.29 -1.88 -10.68
N PHE A 398 12.98 -0.71 -10.11
CA PHE A 398 13.48 -0.35 -8.77
C PHE A 398 12.79 -1.12 -7.64
N SER A 399 11.56 -1.59 -7.84
CA SER A 399 10.93 -2.52 -6.89
C SER A 399 11.69 -3.85 -6.79
N LEU A 400 12.03 -4.43 -7.95
CA LEU A 400 12.80 -5.69 -8.02
C LEU A 400 14.26 -5.50 -7.61
N PHE A 401 14.92 -4.45 -8.10
CA PHE A 401 16.33 -4.18 -7.88
C PHE A 401 16.67 -4.15 -6.40
N ARG A 402 15.93 -3.37 -5.63
CA ARG A 402 16.20 -3.27 -4.19
C ARG A 402 15.91 -4.58 -3.44
N LYS A 403 14.72 -5.14 -3.63
CA LYS A 403 14.25 -6.26 -2.79
C LYS A 403 14.82 -7.62 -3.24
N VAL A 404 14.81 -7.89 -4.53
CA VAL A 404 15.24 -9.20 -5.05
C VAL A 404 16.75 -9.24 -5.31
N ILE A 405 17.30 -8.17 -5.91
CA ILE A 405 18.70 -8.19 -6.34
C ILE A 405 19.64 -7.78 -5.19
N ILE A 406 19.20 -6.92 -4.26
CA ILE A 406 20.06 -6.47 -3.17
C ILE A 406 19.68 -7.14 -1.85
N VAL A 407 18.45 -6.92 -1.33
CA VAL A 407 18.10 -7.36 0.03
C VAL A 407 18.16 -8.88 0.16
N THR A 408 17.52 -9.62 -0.74
CA THR A 408 17.45 -11.10 -0.61
C THR A 408 18.82 -11.76 -0.60
N PRO A 409 19.74 -11.48 -1.57
CA PRO A 409 21.07 -12.06 -1.53
C PRO A 409 21.88 -11.60 -0.30
N LEU A 410 21.81 -10.34 0.09
CA LEU A 410 22.52 -9.87 1.28
C LEU A 410 22.01 -10.53 2.56
N THR A 411 20.69 -10.72 2.69
CA THR A 411 20.10 -11.42 3.84
C THR A 411 20.62 -12.85 3.97
N LEU A 412 20.85 -13.55 2.85
CA LEU A 412 21.36 -14.90 2.85
C LEU A 412 22.89 -14.98 3.00
N LEU A 413 23.63 -14.01 2.45
CA LEU A 413 25.10 -14.07 2.38
C LEU A 413 25.78 -13.41 3.59
N LEU A 414 25.32 -12.22 4.04
CA LEU A 414 25.99 -11.47 5.11
C LEU A 414 26.12 -12.21 6.43
N PRO A 415 25.15 -13.03 6.87
CA PRO A 415 25.31 -13.82 8.10
C PRO A 415 26.50 -14.77 8.10
N HIS A 416 26.91 -15.25 6.92
CA HIS A 416 28.05 -16.14 6.74
C HIS A 416 29.39 -15.40 6.61
N LEU A 417 29.35 -14.08 6.35
CA LEU A 417 30.54 -13.27 6.15
C LEU A 417 30.96 -12.57 7.43
N PHE A 418 32.26 -12.49 7.67
CA PHE A 418 32.88 -11.73 8.78
C PHE A 418 32.35 -12.07 10.19
N GLY A 419 31.72 -13.23 10.37
CA GLY A 419 31.14 -13.60 11.68
C GLY A 419 29.93 -12.76 12.10
N LEU A 420 29.24 -12.11 11.16
CA LEU A 420 28.13 -11.20 11.44
C LEU A 420 26.90 -11.93 12.03
N GLY A 421 26.69 -13.21 11.72
CA GLY A 421 25.53 -13.97 12.22
C GLY A 421 24.21 -13.22 12.01
N VAL A 422 23.39 -13.13 13.05
CA VAL A 422 22.08 -12.44 13.02
C VAL A 422 22.17 -10.96 12.59
N ASN A 423 23.26 -10.27 12.95
CA ASN A 423 23.46 -8.87 12.58
C ASN A 423 23.58 -8.68 11.07
N GLY A 424 24.07 -9.69 10.34
CA GLY A 424 24.14 -9.69 8.89
C GLY A 424 22.75 -9.58 8.24
N VAL A 425 21.73 -10.25 8.81
CA VAL A 425 20.35 -10.16 8.34
C VAL A 425 19.82 -8.74 8.49
N PHE A 426 20.00 -8.12 9.66
CA PHE A 426 19.52 -6.75 9.92
C PHE A 426 20.29 -5.72 9.09
N LEU A 427 21.57 -5.95 8.77
CA LEU A 427 22.40 -5.04 7.98
C LEU A 427 22.03 -5.01 6.49
N ALA A 428 21.35 -6.05 5.97
CA ALA A 428 20.92 -6.12 4.57
C ALA A 428 20.00 -4.96 4.19
N GLU A 429 19.08 -4.55 5.09
CA GLU A 429 18.12 -3.46 4.80
C GLU A 429 18.81 -2.08 4.67
N PRO A 430 19.65 -1.60 5.60
CA PRO A 430 20.36 -0.32 5.43
C PRO A 430 21.26 -0.30 4.19
N ILE A 431 22.03 -1.36 3.92
CA ILE A 431 22.85 -1.42 2.70
C ILE A 431 21.98 -1.23 1.46
N SER A 432 20.84 -1.92 1.41
CA SER A 432 19.91 -1.80 0.29
C SER A 432 19.29 -0.41 0.18
N ASN A 433 19.04 0.27 1.30
CA ASN A 433 18.51 1.63 1.33
C ASN A 433 19.52 2.61 0.71
N PHE A 434 20.80 2.50 1.04
CA PHE A 434 21.85 3.36 0.45
C PHE A 434 22.02 3.08 -1.04
N ILE A 435 22.18 1.83 -1.45
CA ILE A 435 22.42 1.46 -2.85
C ILE A 435 21.14 1.66 -3.67
N GLY A 436 20.04 1.00 -3.29
CA GLY A 436 18.80 1.01 -4.05
C GLY A 436 18.07 2.34 -3.99
N GLY A 437 18.04 2.99 -2.80
CA GLY A 437 17.45 4.31 -2.61
C GLY A 437 18.21 5.38 -3.39
N GLY A 438 19.54 5.40 -3.29
CA GLY A 438 20.40 6.31 -4.03
C GLY A 438 20.27 6.11 -5.55
N ALA A 439 20.37 4.87 -6.03
CA ALA A 439 20.24 4.55 -7.45
C ALA A 439 18.88 4.97 -8.03
N CYS A 440 17.79 4.69 -7.31
CA CYS A 440 16.44 5.09 -7.73
C CYS A 440 16.31 6.62 -7.87
N TYR A 441 16.77 7.35 -6.86
CA TYR A 441 16.67 8.81 -6.84
C TYR A 441 17.56 9.47 -7.89
N ILE A 442 18.81 9.00 -8.06
CA ILE A 442 19.73 9.48 -9.10
C ILE A 442 19.15 9.22 -10.48
N THR A 443 18.59 8.03 -10.72
CA THR A 443 17.94 7.73 -12.01
C THR A 443 16.74 8.65 -12.25
N MET A 444 15.94 8.93 -11.25
CA MET A 444 14.84 9.90 -11.35
C MET A 444 15.36 11.31 -11.73
N LEU A 445 16.46 11.75 -11.11
CA LEU A 445 17.07 13.04 -11.45
C LEU A 445 17.61 13.07 -12.89
N LEU A 446 18.26 11.99 -13.33
CA LEU A 446 18.85 11.90 -14.66
C LEU A 446 17.82 11.71 -15.79
N THR A 447 16.65 11.18 -15.47
CA THR A 447 15.58 10.92 -16.45
C THR A 447 14.42 11.91 -16.31
N ILE A 448 13.62 11.78 -15.27
CA ILE A 448 12.38 12.54 -15.06
C ILE A 448 12.67 14.03 -14.88
N TRP A 449 13.59 14.36 -13.96
CA TRP A 449 13.92 15.76 -13.68
C TRP A 449 14.50 16.49 -14.90
N ARG A 450 15.44 15.87 -15.62
CA ARG A 450 16.01 16.44 -16.84
C ARG A 450 14.96 16.62 -17.92
N GLU A 451 14.06 15.66 -18.09
CA GLU A 451 12.95 15.78 -19.04
C GLU A 451 12.02 16.94 -18.69
N MET A 452 11.66 17.09 -17.40
CA MET A 452 10.82 18.21 -16.97
C MET A 452 11.49 19.56 -17.27
N ASN A 453 12.80 19.66 -17.02
CA ASN A 453 13.57 20.86 -17.33
C ASN A 453 13.59 21.15 -18.84
N ARG A 454 13.80 20.11 -19.66
CA ARG A 454 13.82 20.27 -21.14
C ARG A 454 12.46 20.72 -21.65
N LYS A 455 11.39 20.06 -21.23
CA LYS A 455 10.01 20.39 -21.65
C LYS A 455 9.57 21.77 -21.19
N GLU A 456 10.00 22.21 -20.00
CA GLU A 456 9.71 23.55 -19.52
C GLU A 456 10.42 24.62 -20.37
N LYS A 457 11.71 24.40 -20.69
CA LYS A 457 12.46 25.31 -21.57
C LYS A 457 11.82 25.40 -22.97
N ALA A 458 11.45 24.24 -23.58
CA ALA A 458 10.76 24.23 -24.88
C ALA A 458 9.41 24.97 -24.83
N LYS A 459 8.63 24.80 -23.74
CA LYS A 459 7.38 25.54 -23.55
C LYS A 459 7.60 27.06 -23.49
N LEU A 460 8.70 27.51 -22.86
CA LEU A 460 9.04 28.94 -22.72
C LEU A 460 9.61 29.53 -24.02
N SER A 461 10.33 28.74 -24.83
CA SER A 461 10.89 29.18 -26.12
C SER A 461 9.88 29.12 -27.28
N GLY A 462 8.66 28.60 -27.07
CA GLY A 462 7.65 28.42 -28.12
C GLY A 462 7.97 27.29 -29.09
N GLU A 463 8.99 26.49 -28.83
CA GLU A 463 9.33 25.30 -29.63
C GLU A 463 8.35 24.16 -29.36
N ALA A 464 7.91 23.47 -30.41
CA ALA A 464 7.08 22.26 -30.25
C ALA A 464 7.86 21.20 -29.44
N PRO A 465 7.25 20.55 -28.44
CA PRO A 465 7.92 19.50 -27.68
C PRO A 465 8.23 18.31 -28.59
N GLN A 466 9.53 18.03 -28.77
CA GLN A 466 10.04 16.82 -29.43
C GLN A 466 9.89 15.61 -28.52
#